data_28c277a438345f1c649019a8533a77b3
#
_entry.id   28c277a438345f1c649019a8533a77b3
#
_cell.length_a   1.000
_cell.length_b   1.000
_cell.length_c   1.000
_cell.angle_alpha   90.00
_cell.angle_beta   90.00
_cell.angle_gamma   90.00
#
_symmetry.space_group_name_H-M   'P 1'
#
loop_
_entity.id
_entity.type
_entity.pdbx_description
1 polymer ?
#
loop_
_entity_poly.entity_id
_entity_poly.type
_entity_poly.pdbx_seq_one_letter_code
_entity_poly.pdbx_strand_id
1 'polypeptide(L)'
;MRTLGGVCAIACLLSVSGPLARQAAAPSTARAAKTPLDTYVAAPDPAFTWTVSKTLPAAGVTVTLIDLTSQRWLTEQEVENPIWKHWLTVVTPATVTSDVGLLYIGGGRNDRQPPAAPSPWLVEAARDTGTVVAELRMVPNQPVIFKDDPSRKPRTEDDFIAYTWDHFFRTGDERWPARLPMTKSAVRAMDAVTAFAASAEGGRHRVARFVVSGASKRGWTTWTTAAVDTRVIAIAPAVIDLLNVERSFEHHFRAYGAWSDAVKDYDQQGIMDWMGTPQFRALMKIEEPFEYRDRLTLPKLIINASGDQFFLPDSSRFYFDELRGEKHVRYVPNTNHGLEKSDAIETLEAFYASIVNGAKRPEFTWTFEKDGAIKVVAKDRPDSVLVWQATNPDARNFRLDVIGPAYASSALTPSGPNTWIARVPPPAKGWTAFFVELTYPTGGRYPLKLTTAVRVVPDTLPYPAYVSKRR
;
A
#
# COMPACT_ATOMS: atom_id res chain seq x y z
N MET A 1 -79.48 -44.36 -52.21
CA MET A 1 -79.27 -43.06 -52.90
C MET A 1 -78.49 -42.16 -51.95
N ARG A 2 -77.39 -41.70 -52.46
CA ARG A 2 -76.48 -40.65 -51.93
C ARG A 2 -75.82 -40.87 -50.52
N THR A 3 -74.60 -41.33 -50.64
CA THR A 3 -73.51 -41.31 -49.67
C THR A 3 -72.96 -39.92 -49.47
N LEU A 4 -72.68 -39.53 -48.20
CA LEU A 4 -71.78 -38.41 -47.95
C LEU A 4 -70.67 -38.92 -47.05
N GLY A 5 -69.47 -38.86 -47.61
CA GLY A 5 -68.22 -39.19 -46.84
C GLY A 5 -67.77 -38.02 -46.03
N GLY A 6 -67.38 -38.33 -44.77
CA GLY A 6 -66.72 -37.39 -43.88
C GLY A 6 -65.22 -37.57 -43.90
N VAL A 7 -64.51 -36.51 -44.20
CA VAL A 7 -63.04 -36.45 -44.18
C VAL A 7 -62.62 -36.03 -42.77
N CYS A 8 -61.91 -36.91 -42.06
CA CYS A 8 -61.22 -36.56 -40.83
C CYS A 8 -59.89 -35.86 -41.16
N ALA A 9 -59.75 -34.61 -40.76
CA ALA A 9 -58.48 -33.90 -40.81
C ALA A 9 -57.72 -34.06 -39.45
N ILE A 10 -56.62 -34.75 -39.49
CA ILE A 10 -55.71 -34.87 -38.33
C ILE A 10 -54.84 -33.59 -38.32
N ALA A 11 -55.02 -32.74 -37.32
CA ALA A 11 -54.16 -31.60 -37.04
C ALA A 11 -52.93 -32.06 -36.21
N CYS A 12 -51.74 -32.11 -36.84
CA CYS A 12 -50.47 -32.25 -36.15
C CYS A 12 -50.09 -30.94 -35.45
N LEU A 13 -50.16 -30.90 -34.13
CA LEU A 13 -49.60 -29.85 -33.31
C LEU A 13 -48.08 -30.07 -33.18
N LEU A 14 -47.32 -29.30 -33.90
CA LEU A 14 -45.83 -29.16 -33.70
C LEU A 14 -45.61 -28.28 -32.49
N SER A 15 -45.21 -28.88 -31.38
CA SER A 15 -44.71 -28.16 -30.20
C SER A 15 -43.25 -27.69 -30.45
N VAL A 16 -43.06 -26.39 -30.75
CA VAL A 16 -41.75 -25.76 -30.78
C VAL A 16 -41.30 -25.48 -29.38
N SER A 17 -40.43 -26.34 -28.83
CA SER A 17 -39.69 -26.08 -27.59
C SER A 17 -38.52 -25.14 -27.91
N GLY A 18 -38.70 -23.82 -27.65
CA GLY A 18 -37.63 -22.85 -27.67
C GLY A 18 -36.65 -23.06 -26.47
N PRO A 19 -35.37 -22.79 -26.61
CA PRO A 19 -34.43 -22.92 -25.51
C PRO A 19 -34.78 -21.90 -24.42
N LEU A 20 -35.03 -22.39 -23.19
CA LEU A 20 -35.12 -21.57 -21.99
C LEU A 20 -33.75 -20.88 -21.76
N ALA A 21 -33.70 -19.58 -22.05
CA ALA A 21 -32.57 -18.75 -21.66
C ALA A 21 -32.42 -18.82 -20.16
N ARG A 22 -31.34 -19.47 -19.72
CA ARG A 22 -30.90 -19.51 -18.32
C ARG A 22 -30.53 -18.10 -17.95
N GLN A 23 -31.42 -17.38 -17.24
CA GLN A 23 -31.15 -16.08 -16.67
C GLN A 23 -29.99 -16.24 -15.71
N ALA A 24 -28.82 -15.68 -16.08
CA ALA A 24 -27.67 -15.62 -15.19
C ALA A 24 -28.12 -14.86 -13.94
N ALA A 25 -28.10 -15.51 -12.79
CA ALA A 25 -28.36 -14.87 -11.52
C ALA A 25 -27.34 -13.71 -11.36
N ALA A 26 -27.86 -12.50 -11.15
CA ALA A 26 -27.03 -11.35 -10.80
C ALA A 26 -26.18 -11.73 -9.59
N PRO A 27 -24.87 -11.36 -9.55
CA PRO A 27 -24.03 -11.67 -8.40
C PRO A 27 -24.69 -11.07 -7.16
N SER A 28 -25.02 -11.92 -6.21
CA SER A 28 -25.51 -11.52 -4.90
C SER A 28 -24.45 -10.60 -4.28
N THR A 29 -24.77 -9.32 -4.09
CA THR A 29 -23.98 -8.38 -3.30
C THR A 29 -24.19 -8.70 -1.80
N ALA A 30 -23.87 -9.92 -1.40
CA ALA A 30 -23.74 -10.23 0.01
C ALA A 30 -22.62 -9.34 0.55
N ARG A 31 -22.97 -8.33 1.34
CA ARG A 31 -22.03 -7.46 2.04
C ARG A 31 -21.07 -8.38 2.80
N ALA A 32 -19.80 -8.37 2.43
CA ALA A 32 -18.79 -9.19 3.09
C ALA A 32 -18.92 -9.02 4.62
N ALA A 33 -18.79 -10.11 5.37
CA ALA A 33 -18.89 -10.07 6.83
C ALA A 33 -17.88 -9.04 7.37
N LYS A 34 -18.30 -8.27 8.38
CA LYS A 34 -17.43 -7.31 9.05
C LYS A 34 -16.27 -8.04 9.70
N THR A 35 -15.06 -7.57 9.44
CA THR A 35 -13.85 -8.07 10.10
C THR A 35 -13.64 -7.37 11.45
N PRO A 36 -12.73 -7.87 12.31
CA PRO A 36 -12.33 -7.15 13.51
C PRO A 36 -11.81 -5.73 13.22
N LEU A 37 -11.10 -5.55 12.12
CA LEU A 37 -10.64 -4.23 11.67
C LEU A 37 -11.81 -3.29 11.36
N ASP A 38 -12.82 -3.75 10.61
CA ASP A 38 -14.02 -2.95 10.32
C ASP A 38 -14.73 -2.53 11.62
N THR A 39 -14.89 -3.49 12.54
CA THR A 39 -15.58 -3.27 13.81
C THR A 39 -14.84 -2.26 14.67
N TYR A 40 -13.51 -2.42 14.79
CA TYR A 40 -12.67 -1.54 15.58
C TYR A 40 -12.66 -0.11 15.06
N VAL A 41 -12.46 0.08 13.76
CA VAL A 41 -12.40 1.42 13.15
C VAL A 41 -13.75 2.13 13.21
N ALA A 42 -14.85 1.40 12.97
CA ALA A 42 -16.20 1.98 12.98
C ALA A 42 -16.71 2.30 14.40
N ALA A 43 -16.14 1.70 15.45
CA ALA A 43 -16.59 1.92 16.81
C ALA A 43 -16.40 3.41 17.20
N PRO A 44 -17.47 4.07 17.73
CA PRO A 44 -17.33 5.41 18.31
C PRO A 44 -16.29 5.42 19.42
N ASP A 45 -15.58 6.54 19.56
CA ASP A 45 -14.59 6.71 20.62
C ASP A 45 -14.79 8.10 21.26
N PRO A 46 -15.16 8.16 22.55
CA PRO A 46 -15.43 9.43 23.24
C PRO A 46 -14.15 10.28 23.43
N ALA A 47 -12.97 9.69 23.24
CA ALA A 47 -11.71 10.44 23.30
C ALA A 47 -11.43 11.23 22.01
N PHE A 48 -12.13 10.91 20.89
CA PHE A 48 -11.91 11.58 19.63
C PHE A 48 -12.23 13.07 19.74
N THR A 49 -11.20 13.89 19.55
CA THR A 49 -11.34 15.37 19.53
C THR A 49 -10.18 15.98 18.74
N TRP A 50 -10.36 17.20 18.27
CA TRP A 50 -9.29 17.96 17.63
C TRP A 50 -9.44 19.45 17.90
N THR A 51 -8.32 20.17 17.97
CA THR A 51 -8.27 21.61 18.15
C THR A 51 -7.19 22.21 17.28
N VAL A 52 -7.43 23.40 16.73
CA VAL A 52 -6.39 24.15 16.03
C VAL A 52 -5.39 24.68 17.06
N SER A 53 -4.14 24.26 16.90
CA SER A 53 -3.03 24.70 17.75
C SER A 53 -2.38 25.96 17.23
N LYS A 54 -2.19 26.05 15.90
CA LYS A 54 -1.49 27.15 15.26
C LYS A 54 -1.86 27.25 13.79
N THR A 55 -2.01 28.49 13.29
CA THR A 55 -2.18 28.78 11.86
C THR A 55 -1.10 29.75 11.42
N LEU A 56 -0.43 29.44 10.31
CA LEU A 56 0.68 30.21 9.76
C LEU A 56 0.42 30.48 8.28
N PRO A 57 0.43 31.73 7.84
CA PRO A 57 0.45 32.05 6.42
C PRO A 57 1.83 31.68 5.83
N ALA A 58 1.83 31.10 4.63
CA ALA A 58 3.01 30.89 3.84
C ALA A 58 2.71 31.28 2.39
N ALA A 59 3.72 31.52 1.58
CA ALA A 59 3.52 31.99 0.20
C ALA A 59 2.57 31.08 -0.58
N GLY A 60 1.36 31.55 -0.89
CA GLY A 60 0.34 30.85 -1.66
C GLY A 60 -0.42 29.73 -0.94
N VAL A 61 -0.21 29.54 0.37
CA VAL A 61 -0.91 28.54 1.19
C VAL A 61 -1.13 29.04 2.62
N THR A 62 -2.07 28.42 3.31
CA THR A 62 -2.22 28.50 4.77
C THR A 62 -1.84 27.15 5.39
N VAL A 63 -0.98 27.17 6.38
CA VAL A 63 -0.55 25.96 7.11
C VAL A 63 -1.20 25.97 8.49
N THR A 64 -2.04 25.00 8.76
CA THR A 64 -2.71 24.84 10.06
C THR A 64 -2.21 23.58 10.75
N LEU A 65 -1.78 23.72 11.99
CA LEU A 65 -1.40 22.62 12.87
C LEU A 65 -2.55 22.30 13.82
N ILE A 66 -2.99 21.07 13.82
CA ILE A 66 -4.09 20.57 14.64
C ILE A 66 -3.54 19.56 15.66
N ASP A 67 -3.89 19.74 16.94
CA ASP A 67 -3.75 18.73 17.99
C ASP A 67 -4.94 17.78 17.87
N LEU A 68 -4.67 16.55 17.48
CA LEU A 68 -5.66 15.50 17.22
C LEU A 68 -5.52 14.39 18.25
N THR A 69 -6.56 14.13 19.04
CA THR A 69 -6.73 12.88 19.78
C THR A 69 -7.59 11.95 18.94
N SER A 70 -7.03 10.84 18.46
CA SER A 70 -7.75 9.95 17.56
C SER A 70 -8.63 8.93 18.28
N GLN A 71 -8.18 8.43 19.44
CA GLN A 71 -8.84 7.33 20.13
C GLN A 71 -8.20 7.01 21.49
N ARG A 72 -8.90 6.14 22.25
CA ARG A 72 -8.30 5.33 23.32
C ARG A 72 -8.02 3.94 22.77
N TRP A 73 -6.78 3.45 22.92
CA TRP A 73 -6.40 2.08 22.57
C TRP A 73 -5.95 1.31 23.82
N LEU A 74 -6.58 0.18 24.07
CA LEU A 74 -6.43 -0.61 25.30
C LEU A 74 -6.84 0.18 26.56
N THR A 75 -6.46 -0.32 27.72
CA THR A 75 -6.80 0.25 29.02
C THR A 75 -5.54 0.70 29.77
N GLU A 76 -5.72 1.50 30.81
CA GLU A 76 -4.64 1.91 31.72
C GLU A 76 -4.05 0.74 32.53
N GLN A 77 -4.70 -0.41 32.55
CA GLN A 77 -4.16 -1.65 33.14
C GLN A 77 -3.22 -2.38 32.16
N GLU A 78 -3.36 -2.14 30.86
CA GLU A 78 -2.61 -2.81 29.79
C GLU A 78 -1.43 -1.98 29.28
N VAL A 79 -1.61 -0.66 29.14
CA VAL A 79 -0.57 0.27 28.66
C VAL A 79 -0.47 1.51 29.56
N GLU A 80 0.66 2.22 29.54
CA GLU A 80 0.81 3.44 30.35
C GLU A 80 -0.01 4.61 29.80
N ASN A 81 -0.01 4.79 28.48
CA ASN A 81 -0.69 5.91 27.81
C ASN A 81 -1.66 5.38 26.73
N PRO A 82 -2.92 5.07 27.11
CA PRO A 82 -3.90 4.53 26.18
C PRO A 82 -4.46 5.56 25.19
N ILE A 83 -4.29 6.87 25.44
CA ILE A 83 -4.80 7.94 24.60
C ILE A 83 -3.83 8.22 23.45
N TRP A 84 -4.28 8.03 22.23
CA TRP A 84 -3.48 8.28 21.03
C TRP A 84 -3.65 9.71 20.55
N LYS A 85 -2.56 10.48 20.57
CA LYS A 85 -2.49 11.85 20.11
C LYS A 85 -1.59 11.98 18.90
N HIS A 86 -1.90 12.95 18.06
CA HIS A 86 -1.20 13.16 16.79
C HIS A 86 -1.07 14.66 16.49
N TRP A 87 -0.01 15.00 15.77
CA TRP A 87 0.03 16.27 15.07
C TRP A 87 -0.48 16.09 13.66
N LEU A 88 -1.54 16.83 13.31
CA LEU A 88 -2.10 16.85 11.97
C LEU A 88 -1.81 18.21 11.35
N THR A 89 -0.91 18.24 10.38
CA THR A 89 -0.61 19.44 9.59
C THR A 89 -1.52 19.47 8.38
N VAL A 90 -2.28 20.55 8.22
CA VAL A 90 -3.17 20.79 7.08
C VAL A 90 -2.63 21.96 6.27
N VAL A 91 -2.37 21.76 4.99
CA VAL A 91 -1.93 22.78 4.03
C VAL A 91 -3.09 23.07 3.08
N THR A 92 -3.62 24.30 3.17
CA THR A 92 -4.72 24.77 2.35
C THR A 92 -4.18 25.78 1.33
N PRO A 93 -4.28 25.56 0.01
CA PRO A 93 -3.84 26.51 -1.00
C PRO A 93 -4.77 27.73 -1.01
N ALA A 94 -4.27 28.86 -1.53
CA ALA A 94 -5.03 30.11 -1.65
C ALA A 94 -6.36 29.93 -2.44
N THR A 95 -6.37 29.00 -3.38
CA THR A 95 -7.56 28.62 -4.14
C THR A 95 -7.72 27.10 -4.10
N VAL A 96 -8.80 26.61 -3.51
CA VAL A 96 -9.15 25.18 -3.51
C VAL A 96 -10.08 24.88 -4.68
N THR A 97 -9.66 23.99 -5.58
CA THR A 97 -10.36 23.68 -6.85
C THR A 97 -11.01 22.31 -6.88
N SER A 98 -10.74 21.45 -5.87
CA SER A 98 -11.24 20.07 -5.83
C SER A 98 -11.66 19.67 -4.41
N ASP A 99 -12.60 18.73 -4.31
CA ASP A 99 -12.98 18.10 -3.05
C ASP A 99 -12.12 16.87 -2.70
N VAL A 100 -11.08 16.59 -3.50
CA VAL A 100 -10.09 15.55 -3.22
C VAL A 100 -8.97 16.13 -2.39
N GLY A 101 -8.68 15.52 -1.23
CA GLY A 101 -7.50 15.82 -0.42
C GLY A 101 -6.45 14.71 -0.48
N LEU A 102 -5.21 15.04 -0.11
CA LEU A 102 -4.16 14.07 0.16
C LEU A 102 -3.99 13.92 1.66
N LEU A 103 -4.00 12.69 2.17
CA LEU A 103 -3.54 12.37 3.52
C LEU A 103 -2.24 11.56 3.45
N TYR A 104 -1.14 12.14 3.93
CA TYR A 104 0.12 11.42 4.12
C TYR A 104 0.23 10.96 5.57
N ILE A 105 0.42 9.65 5.77
CA ILE A 105 0.56 9.05 7.11
C ILE A 105 2.05 8.97 7.44
N GLY A 106 2.46 9.79 8.40
CA GLY A 106 3.83 9.93 8.86
C GLY A 106 4.10 9.25 10.21
N GLY A 107 5.37 8.93 10.43
CA GLY A 107 5.87 8.44 11.71
C GLY A 107 6.06 9.55 12.74
N GLY A 108 6.84 9.24 13.75
CA GLY A 108 7.20 10.16 14.82
C GLY A 108 7.01 9.55 16.20
N ARG A 109 7.21 10.38 17.21
CA ARG A 109 7.17 9.98 18.62
C ARG A 109 6.23 10.91 19.40
N ASN A 110 5.46 10.35 20.34
CA ASN A 110 4.51 11.08 21.16
C ASN A 110 5.17 11.89 22.31
N ASP A 111 6.47 11.70 22.50
CA ASP A 111 7.32 12.44 23.44
C ASP A 111 8.06 13.63 22.78
N ARG A 112 7.70 14.01 21.54
CA ARG A 112 8.33 15.09 20.79
C ARG A 112 7.43 16.31 20.68
N GLN A 113 8.09 17.46 20.51
CA GLN A 113 7.39 18.73 20.23
C GLN A 113 6.68 18.69 18.88
N PRO A 114 5.66 19.54 18.68
CA PRO A 114 4.99 19.69 17.39
C PRO A 114 5.98 20.08 16.29
N PRO A 115 5.69 19.72 15.02
CA PRO A 115 6.53 20.13 13.91
C PRO A 115 6.59 21.66 13.80
N ALA A 116 7.80 22.19 13.65
CA ALA A 116 8.02 23.63 13.52
C ALA A 116 7.52 24.17 12.16
N ALA A 117 7.57 23.33 11.12
CA ALA A 117 7.15 23.64 9.75
C ALA A 117 6.60 22.39 9.06
N PRO A 118 5.76 22.52 8.02
CA PRO A 118 5.34 21.42 7.19
C PRO A 118 6.53 20.87 6.38
N SER A 119 6.43 19.62 5.95
CA SER A 119 7.35 19.08 4.95
C SER A 119 7.20 19.88 3.65
N PRO A 120 8.30 20.35 3.02
CA PRO A 120 8.22 21.26 1.86
C PRO A 120 7.37 20.74 0.71
N TRP A 121 7.46 19.44 0.41
CA TRP A 121 6.71 18.80 -0.67
C TRP A 121 5.17 18.87 -0.45
N LEU A 122 4.68 18.87 0.78
CA LEU A 122 3.23 19.04 1.06
C LEU A 122 2.72 20.40 0.57
N VAL A 123 3.56 21.44 0.76
CA VAL A 123 3.25 22.81 0.31
C VAL A 123 3.24 22.88 -1.21
N GLU A 124 4.21 22.23 -1.85
CA GLU A 124 4.29 22.15 -3.32
C GLU A 124 3.10 21.37 -3.89
N ALA A 125 2.80 20.19 -3.35
CA ALA A 125 1.65 19.40 -3.78
C ALA A 125 0.32 20.16 -3.64
N ALA A 126 0.11 20.91 -2.53
CA ALA A 126 -1.09 21.70 -2.34
C ALA A 126 -1.21 22.83 -3.38
N ARG A 127 -0.12 23.53 -3.70
CA ARG A 127 -0.08 24.58 -4.73
C ARG A 127 -0.33 24.04 -6.13
N ASP A 128 0.39 22.98 -6.49
CA ASP A 128 0.40 22.43 -7.85
C ASP A 128 -0.94 21.79 -8.20
N THR A 129 -1.65 21.25 -7.21
CA THR A 129 -2.95 20.57 -7.42
C THR A 129 -4.17 21.44 -7.06
N GLY A 130 -4.00 22.56 -6.36
CA GLY A 130 -5.11 23.34 -5.85
C GLY A 130 -6.01 22.58 -4.86
N THR A 131 -5.41 21.69 -4.05
CA THR A 131 -6.15 20.82 -3.13
C THR A 131 -5.64 20.93 -1.70
N VAL A 132 -6.48 20.54 -0.73
CA VAL A 132 -6.06 20.43 0.67
C VAL A 132 -5.17 19.20 0.83
N VAL A 133 -3.97 19.39 1.38
CA VAL A 133 -3.00 18.33 1.64
C VAL A 133 -2.73 18.25 3.13
N ALA A 134 -2.75 17.05 3.70
CA ALA A 134 -2.56 16.87 5.14
C ALA A 134 -1.49 15.81 5.45
N GLU A 135 -0.73 16.02 6.52
CA GLU A 135 0.20 15.05 7.10
C GLU A 135 -0.22 14.70 8.51
N LEU A 136 -0.54 13.43 8.74
CA LEU A 136 -0.79 12.88 10.07
C LEU A 136 0.51 12.31 10.63
N ARG A 137 1.04 12.85 11.71
CA ARG A 137 2.27 12.36 12.36
C ARG A 137 1.98 11.48 13.57
N MET A 138 3.01 10.79 14.06
CA MET A 138 2.98 9.91 15.23
C MET A 138 2.07 8.68 15.03
N VAL A 139 2.15 8.04 13.86
CA VAL A 139 1.52 6.75 13.59
C VAL A 139 2.60 5.67 13.46
N PRO A 140 2.68 4.68 14.39
CA PRO A 140 1.91 4.53 15.61
C PRO A 140 2.19 5.63 16.65
N ASN A 141 1.32 5.74 17.66
CA ASN A 141 1.51 6.68 18.78
C ASN A 141 2.48 6.08 19.81
N GLN A 142 3.74 6.33 19.63
CA GLN A 142 4.87 5.66 20.28
C GLN A 142 5.84 6.65 20.94
N PRO A 143 6.65 6.25 21.94
CA PRO A 143 6.80 4.91 22.50
C PRO A 143 5.59 4.42 23.29
N VAL A 144 5.40 3.10 23.35
CA VAL A 144 4.39 2.43 24.17
C VAL A 144 5.09 1.57 25.23
N ILE A 145 4.62 1.65 26.48
CA ILE A 145 5.07 0.81 27.59
C ILE A 145 3.91 -0.09 27.99
N PHE A 146 4.07 -1.40 27.79
CA PHE A 146 3.09 -2.40 28.18
C PHE A 146 3.25 -2.79 29.65
N LYS A 147 2.14 -2.93 30.36
CA LYS A 147 2.17 -3.23 31.80
C LYS A 147 2.37 -4.70 32.10
N ASP A 148 2.05 -5.57 31.17
CA ASP A 148 2.31 -7.01 31.21
C ASP A 148 3.75 -7.39 30.74
N ASP A 149 4.52 -6.43 30.20
CA ASP A 149 5.92 -6.63 29.84
C ASP A 149 6.81 -6.49 31.11
N PRO A 150 7.45 -7.57 31.59
CA PRO A 150 8.32 -7.50 32.77
C PRO A 150 9.48 -6.51 32.61
N SER A 151 9.95 -6.30 31.37
CA SER A 151 11.03 -5.35 31.10
C SER A 151 10.60 -3.89 31.17
N ARG A 152 9.31 -3.60 31.03
CA ARG A 152 8.75 -2.25 31.01
C ARG A 152 9.46 -1.32 30.03
N LYS A 153 10.10 -1.87 29.00
CA LYS A 153 10.83 -1.04 28.03
C LYS A 153 9.88 -0.25 27.13
N PRO A 154 10.23 1.02 26.81
CA PRO A 154 9.49 1.78 25.81
C PRO A 154 9.66 1.15 24.41
N ARG A 155 8.58 0.64 23.82
CA ARG A 155 8.61 0.00 22.52
C ARG A 155 8.24 0.98 21.41
N THR A 156 8.96 0.87 20.31
CA THR A 156 8.73 1.71 19.12
C THR A 156 8.82 0.87 17.85
N GLU A 157 8.26 1.39 16.77
CA GLU A 157 8.39 0.86 15.41
C GLU A 157 8.07 -0.64 15.31
N ASP A 158 8.99 -1.46 14.80
CA ASP A 158 8.76 -2.89 14.58
C ASP A 158 8.76 -3.70 15.88
N ASP A 159 9.53 -3.30 16.89
CA ASP A 159 9.47 -3.91 18.22
C ASP A 159 8.08 -3.73 18.87
N PHE A 160 7.44 -2.57 18.66
CA PHE A 160 6.06 -2.35 19.11
C PHE A 160 5.07 -3.26 18.39
N ILE A 161 5.15 -3.34 17.05
CA ILE A 161 4.28 -4.19 16.25
C ILE A 161 4.45 -5.67 16.61
N ALA A 162 5.71 -6.14 16.65
CA ALA A 162 6.04 -7.53 16.96
C ALA A 162 5.53 -7.95 18.35
N TYR A 163 5.63 -7.07 19.36
CA TYR A 163 5.09 -7.34 20.69
C TYR A 163 3.57 -7.54 20.66
N THR A 164 2.84 -6.71 19.92
CA THR A 164 1.39 -6.85 19.81
C THR A 164 0.97 -8.13 19.07
N TRP A 165 1.76 -8.56 18.09
CA TRP A 165 1.55 -9.83 17.41
C TRP A 165 1.79 -11.02 18.34
N ASP A 166 2.89 -11.03 19.09
CA ASP A 166 3.18 -12.08 20.07
C ASP A 166 2.10 -12.18 21.14
N HIS A 167 1.61 -11.03 21.65
CA HIS A 167 0.49 -11.01 22.58
C HIS A 167 -0.77 -11.64 21.97
N PHE A 168 -1.14 -11.24 20.75
CA PHE A 168 -2.28 -11.83 20.05
C PHE A 168 -2.12 -13.34 19.85
N PHE A 169 -0.95 -13.81 19.45
CA PHE A 169 -0.71 -15.24 19.26
C PHE A 169 -0.89 -16.06 20.52
N ARG A 170 -0.55 -15.49 21.66
CA ARG A 170 -0.67 -16.16 22.97
C ARG A 170 -2.07 -16.10 23.55
N THR A 171 -2.82 -15.03 23.28
CA THR A 171 -4.10 -14.76 23.97
C THR A 171 -5.33 -14.85 23.07
N GLY A 172 -5.17 -14.62 21.77
CA GLY A 172 -6.27 -14.47 20.82
C GLY A 172 -7.03 -13.14 20.95
N ASP A 173 -6.55 -12.17 21.73
CA ASP A 173 -7.22 -10.89 21.93
C ASP A 173 -7.11 -9.99 20.70
N GLU A 174 -8.21 -9.90 19.93
CA GLU A 174 -8.31 -9.13 18.69
C GLU A 174 -8.18 -7.62 18.86
N ARG A 175 -8.14 -7.10 20.10
CA ARG A 175 -7.93 -5.66 20.37
C ARG A 175 -6.47 -5.23 20.25
N TRP A 176 -5.54 -6.18 20.36
CA TRP A 176 -4.12 -5.91 20.49
C TRP A 176 -3.39 -5.57 19.20
N PRO A 177 -3.72 -6.15 18.02
CA PRO A 177 -2.96 -5.85 16.81
C PRO A 177 -2.85 -4.35 16.53
N ALA A 178 -1.63 -3.84 16.51
CA ALA A 178 -1.36 -2.39 16.45
C ALA A 178 -1.84 -1.70 15.17
N ARG A 179 -2.08 -2.48 14.11
CA ARG A 179 -2.65 -1.94 12.86
C ARG A 179 -4.08 -1.43 13.01
N LEU A 180 -4.81 -1.94 14.00
CA LEU A 180 -6.17 -1.47 14.31
C LEU A 180 -6.17 0.01 14.69
N PRO A 181 -5.46 0.44 15.78
CA PRO A 181 -5.41 1.85 16.15
C PRO A 181 -4.66 2.71 15.12
N MET A 182 -3.67 2.19 14.41
CA MET A 182 -3.00 2.91 13.33
C MET A 182 -3.98 3.27 12.20
N THR A 183 -4.82 2.33 11.77
CA THR A 183 -5.85 2.55 10.74
C THR A 183 -6.90 3.53 11.22
N LYS A 184 -7.40 3.37 12.45
CA LYS A 184 -8.38 4.28 13.03
C LYS A 184 -7.85 5.71 13.14
N SER A 185 -6.55 5.89 13.45
CA SER A 185 -5.93 7.22 13.47
C SER A 185 -5.98 7.91 12.10
N ALA A 186 -5.74 7.18 11.01
CA ALA A 186 -5.85 7.73 9.66
C ALA A 186 -7.30 8.10 9.30
N VAL A 187 -8.28 7.27 9.66
CA VAL A 187 -9.71 7.57 9.46
C VAL A 187 -10.13 8.80 10.25
N ARG A 188 -9.71 8.93 11.51
CA ARG A 188 -9.99 10.12 12.35
C ARG A 188 -9.29 11.39 11.86
N ALA A 189 -8.11 11.24 11.25
CA ALA A 189 -7.47 12.38 10.58
C ALA A 189 -8.29 12.88 9.38
N MET A 190 -8.83 11.97 8.56
CA MET A 190 -9.74 12.35 7.46
C MET A 190 -11.00 13.02 7.99
N ASP A 191 -11.57 12.56 9.11
CA ASP A 191 -12.70 13.21 9.77
C ASP A 191 -12.36 14.64 10.19
N ALA A 192 -11.20 14.85 10.84
CA ALA A 192 -10.73 16.15 11.29
C ALA A 192 -10.44 17.09 10.11
N VAL A 193 -9.78 16.61 9.05
CA VAL A 193 -9.54 17.42 7.83
C VAL A 193 -10.85 17.86 7.18
N THR A 194 -11.81 16.95 7.04
CA THR A 194 -13.12 17.26 6.45
C THR A 194 -13.86 18.32 7.29
N ALA A 195 -13.91 18.13 8.61
CA ALA A 195 -14.59 19.06 9.51
C ALA A 195 -13.88 20.42 9.59
N PHE A 196 -12.55 20.43 9.69
CA PHE A 196 -11.76 21.68 9.69
C PHE A 196 -11.94 22.45 8.38
N ALA A 197 -11.75 21.79 7.22
CA ALA A 197 -11.89 22.47 5.93
C ALA A 197 -13.27 23.13 5.75
N ALA A 198 -14.34 22.48 6.23
CA ALA A 198 -15.71 23.01 6.17
C ALA A 198 -15.97 24.15 7.16
N SER A 199 -15.15 24.35 8.18
CA SER A 199 -15.29 25.42 9.18
C SER A 199 -14.98 26.80 8.60
N ALA A 200 -15.34 27.87 9.32
CA ALA A 200 -14.97 29.25 8.96
C ALA A 200 -13.44 29.40 8.95
N GLU A 201 -12.75 28.84 9.93
CA GLU A 201 -11.30 28.89 10.07
C GLU A 201 -10.57 28.10 8.95
N GLY A 202 -11.14 27.01 8.48
CA GLY A 202 -10.63 26.21 7.36
C GLY A 202 -11.01 26.74 5.97
N GLY A 203 -11.74 27.87 5.89
CA GLY A 203 -12.09 28.53 4.63
C GLY A 203 -13.39 28.05 3.97
N ARG A 204 -14.20 27.21 4.64
CA ARG A 204 -15.49 26.65 4.14
C ARG A 204 -15.31 25.84 2.86
N HIS A 205 -14.22 25.09 2.77
CA HIS A 205 -13.94 24.20 1.66
C HIS A 205 -14.55 22.81 1.88
N ARG A 206 -14.94 22.16 0.79
CA ARG A 206 -15.38 20.77 0.84
C ARG A 206 -14.19 19.86 0.56
N VAL A 207 -13.84 18.98 1.51
CA VAL A 207 -12.91 17.86 1.32
C VAL A 207 -13.66 16.58 1.68
N ALA A 208 -14.02 15.79 0.68
CA ALA A 208 -14.90 14.63 0.84
C ALA A 208 -14.27 13.31 0.40
N ARG A 209 -13.21 13.38 -0.39
CA ARG A 209 -12.51 12.23 -0.96
C ARG A 209 -11.02 12.36 -0.70
N PHE A 210 -10.33 11.24 -0.56
CA PHE A 210 -8.91 11.25 -0.21
C PHE A 210 -8.08 10.34 -1.10
N VAL A 211 -6.89 10.79 -1.44
CA VAL A 211 -5.77 9.94 -1.78
C VAL A 211 -4.97 9.74 -0.50
N VAL A 212 -4.62 8.50 -0.18
CA VAL A 212 -3.87 8.19 1.05
C VAL A 212 -2.51 7.62 0.69
N SER A 213 -1.47 8.07 1.37
CA SER A 213 -0.10 7.59 1.21
C SER A 213 0.60 7.48 2.57
N GLY A 214 1.65 6.68 2.61
CA GLY A 214 2.51 6.51 3.77
C GLY A 214 3.57 5.46 3.48
N ALA A 215 4.65 5.47 4.25
CA ALA A 215 5.80 4.60 4.03
C ALA A 215 5.92 3.50 5.10
N SER A 216 6.42 2.32 4.70
CA SER A 216 6.69 1.20 5.61
C SER A 216 5.41 0.74 6.33
N LYS A 217 5.42 0.65 7.67
CA LYS A 217 4.23 0.34 8.46
C LYS A 217 3.07 1.34 8.26
N ARG A 218 3.35 2.56 7.80
CA ARG A 218 2.35 3.57 7.42
C ARG A 218 1.84 3.31 5.99
N GLY A 219 2.66 2.71 5.14
CA GLY A 219 2.22 2.14 3.85
C GLY A 219 1.25 0.98 4.05
N TRP A 220 1.50 0.12 5.05
CA TRP A 220 0.52 -0.88 5.49
C TRP A 220 -0.79 -0.23 5.95
N THR A 221 -0.70 0.80 6.79
CA THR A 221 -1.86 1.58 7.24
C THR A 221 -2.60 2.23 6.08
N THR A 222 -1.90 2.67 5.04
CA THR A 222 -2.49 3.19 3.80
C THR A 222 -3.43 2.15 3.15
N TRP A 223 -2.97 0.91 3.02
CA TRP A 223 -3.77 -0.19 2.49
C TRP A 223 -5.02 -0.48 3.36
N THR A 224 -4.82 -0.62 4.67
CA THR A 224 -5.92 -0.96 5.59
C THR A 224 -6.93 0.17 5.73
N THR A 225 -6.51 1.44 5.63
CA THR A 225 -7.41 2.59 5.58
C THR A 225 -8.33 2.53 4.35
N ALA A 226 -7.78 2.23 3.19
CA ALA A 226 -8.56 2.06 1.96
C ALA A 226 -9.52 0.85 2.01
N ALA A 227 -9.15 -0.19 2.74
CA ALA A 227 -10.01 -1.37 2.89
C ALA A 227 -11.27 -1.11 3.72
N VAL A 228 -11.27 -0.09 4.61
CA VAL A 228 -12.35 0.18 5.57
C VAL A 228 -13.07 1.52 5.36
N ASP A 229 -12.50 2.47 4.62
CA ASP A 229 -13.09 3.79 4.42
C ASP A 229 -13.28 4.12 2.93
N THR A 230 -14.53 4.22 2.50
CA THR A 230 -14.91 4.46 1.10
C THR A 230 -14.61 5.88 0.60
N ARG A 231 -14.23 6.82 1.47
CA ARG A 231 -13.75 8.14 1.05
C ARG A 231 -12.38 8.06 0.39
N VAL A 232 -11.63 6.98 0.61
CA VAL A 232 -10.34 6.75 -0.06
C VAL A 232 -10.59 6.32 -1.49
N ILE A 233 -10.18 7.15 -2.44
CA ILE A 233 -10.40 6.93 -3.87
C ILE A 233 -9.15 6.49 -4.64
N ALA A 234 -7.97 6.64 -4.05
CA ALA A 234 -6.71 6.10 -4.56
C ALA A 234 -5.68 5.99 -3.42
N ILE A 235 -4.68 5.14 -3.58
CA ILE A 235 -3.61 4.97 -2.61
C ILE A 235 -2.23 4.94 -3.25
N ALA A 236 -1.23 5.40 -2.47
CA ALA A 236 0.17 5.28 -2.85
C ALA A 236 1.02 4.76 -1.67
N PRO A 237 0.90 3.47 -1.31
CA PRO A 237 1.74 2.87 -0.27
C PRO A 237 3.19 2.80 -0.73
N ALA A 238 4.13 3.20 0.14
CA ALA A 238 5.55 3.19 -0.16
C ALA A 238 6.32 2.22 0.75
N VAL A 239 7.34 1.58 0.20
CA VAL A 239 8.29 0.67 0.87
C VAL A 239 7.60 -0.31 1.84
N ILE A 240 6.60 -1.01 1.32
CA ILE A 240 5.91 -2.10 2.01
C ILE A 240 5.66 -3.25 1.02
N ASP A 241 6.74 -3.74 0.43
CA ASP A 241 6.76 -4.83 -0.55
C ASP A 241 6.65 -6.20 0.15
N LEU A 242 5.60 -6.35 0.96
CA LEU A 242 5.45 -7.48 1.89
C LEU A 242 4.08 -8.17 1.83
N LEU A 243 3.13 -7.74 1.00
CA LEU A 243 1.82 -8.38 0.97
C LEU A 243 1.95 -9.88 0.66
N ASN A 244 0.98 -10.68 1.15
CA ASN A 244 1.08 -12.14 1.23
C ASN A 244 2.28 -12.55 2.12
N VAL A 245 2.23 -12.07 3.36
CA VAL A 245 3.33 -12.02 4.34
C VAL A 245 4.05 -13.35 4.48
N GLU A 246 3.30 -14.45 4.62
CA GLU A 246 3.91 -15.78 4.84
C GLU A 246 4.79 -16.20 3.66
N ARG A 247 4.32 -16.01 2.42
CA ARG A 247 5.10 -16.33 1.22
C ARG A 247 6.30 -15.40 1.03
N SER A 248 6.11 -14.13 1.34
CA SER A 248 7.19 -13.13 1.25
C SER A 248 8.30 -13.41 2.25
N PHE A 249 7.97 -13.79 3.49
CA PHE A 249 8.97 -14.17 4.50
C PHE A 249 9.64 -15.52 4.18
N GLU A 250 8.90 -16.50 3.68
CA GLU A 250 9.53 -17.75 3.20
C GLU A 250 10.57 -17.46 2.11
N HIS A 251 10.23 -16.59 1.15
CA HIS A 251 11.14 -16.17 0.10
C HIS A 251 12.35 -15.42 0.64
N HIS A 252 12.14 -14.51 1.59
CA HIS A 252 13.20 -13.77 2.28
C HIS A 252 14.23 -14.73 2.89
N PHE A 253 13.77 -15.69 3.71
CA PHE A 253 14.67 -16.65 4.36
C PHE A 253 15.41 -17.53 3.34
N ARG A 254 14.73 -18.00 2.31
CA ARG A 254 15.33 -18.81 1.25
C ARG A 254 16.32 -18.05 0.36
N ALA A 255 16.20 -16.73 0.28
CA ALA A 255 17.15 -15.89 -0.45
C ALA A 255 18.40 -15.57 0.36
N TYR A 256 18.28 -15.38 1.67
CA TYR A 256 19.37 -14.90 2.53
C TYR A 256 19.96 -16.00 3.43
N GLY A 257 19.23 -17.09 3.71
CA GLY A 257 19.61 -18.14 4.66
C GLY A 257 19.47 -17.71 6.13
N ALA A 258 19.00 -16.52 6.36
CA ALA A 258 18.77 -15.91 7.69
C ALA A 258 17.73 -14.80 7.56
N TRP A 259 17.24 -14.32 8.68
CA TRP A 259 16.47 -13.09 8.73
C TRP A 259 17.41 -11.88 8.66
N SER A 260 17.11 -10.88 7.84
CA SER A 260 17.90 -9.67 7.77
C SER A 260 17.79 -8.88 9.10
N ASP A 261 18.83 -8.09 9.44
CA ASP A 261 18.82 -7.25 10.64
C ASP A 261 17.63 -6.30 10.70
N ALA A 262 17.08 -5.92 9.55
CA ALA A 262 15.93 -5.04 9.46
C ALA A 262 14.65 -5.66 10.06
N VAL A 263 14.50 -6.98 10.02
CA VAL A 263 13.34 -7.71 10.58
C VAL A 263 13.65 -8.38 11.92
N LYS A 264 14.78 -8.04 12.55
CA LYS A 264 15.24 -8.66 13.79
C LYS A 264 14.24 -8.56 14.94
N ASP A 265 13.46 -7.49 15.01
CA ASP A 265 12.47 -7.30 16.09
C ASP A 265 11.41 -8.41 16.06
N TYR A 266 11.00 -8.83 14.87
CA TYR A 266 10.07 -9.95 14.68
C TYR A 266 10.73 -11.30 15.01
N ASP A 267 11.99 -11.50 14.59
CA ASP A 267 12.74 -12.74 14.90
C ASP A 267 13.00 -12.88 16.40
N GLN A 268 13.44 -11.81 17.07
CA GLN A 268 13.70 -11.79 18.51
C GLN A 268 12.43 -12.04 19.36
N GLN A 269 11.26 -11.63 18.87
CA GLN A 269 9.96 -11.93 19.49
C GLN A 269 9.44 -13.33 19.12
N GLY A 270 10.18 -14.10 18.30
CA GLY A 270 9.77 -15.44 17.86
C GLY A 270 8.56 -15.44 16.92
N ILE A 271 8.27 -14.32 16.25
CA ILE A 271 7.12 -14.18 15.36
C ILE A 271 7.20 -15.14 14.17
N MET A 272 8.42 -15.35 13.65
CA MET A 272 8.65 -16.20 12.49
C MET A 272 8.30 -17.68 12.77
N ASP A 273 8.40 -18.10 14.02
CA ASP A 273 8.01 -19.45 14.45
C ASP A 273 6.50 -19.71 14.43
N TRP A 274 5.69 -18.65 14.35
CA TRP A 274 4.23 -18.80 14.22
C TRP A 274 3.77 -18.98 12.77
N MET A 275 4.60 -18.74 11.77
CA MET A 275 4.22 -18.92 10.36
C MET A 275 3.67 -20.33 10.11
N GLY A 276 2.62 -20.46 9.32
CA GLY A 276 1.92 -21.69 9.05
C GLY A 276 0.97 -22.17 10.15
N THR A 277 0.87 -21.47 11.28
CA THR A 277 -0.06 -21.81 12.37
C THR A 277 -1.45 -21.21 12.14
N PRO A 278 -2.51 -21.77 12.77
CA PRO A 278 -3.83 -21.16 12.76
C PRO A 278 -3.85 -19.73 13.36
N GLN A 279 -3.04 -19.47 14.38
CA GLN A 279 -2.95 -18.17 15.04
C GLN A 279 -2.37 -17.11 14.09
N PHE A 280 -1.31 -17.45 13.36
CA PHE A 280 -0.73 -16.56 12.35
C PHE A 280 -1.76 -16.21 11.26
N ARG A 281 -2.46 -17.20 10.74
CA ARG A 281 -3.52 -16.97 9.75
C ARG A 281 -4.69 -16.16 10.32
N ALA A 282 -5.03 -16.33 11.61
CA ALA A 282 -6.04 -15.51 12.27
C ALA A 282 -5.64 -14.04 12.34
N LEU A 283 -4.39 -13.74 12.71
CA LEU A 283 -3.85 -12.39 12.72
C LEU A 283 -3.86 -11.76 11.32
N MET A 284 -3.41 -12.49 10.30
CA MET A 284 -3.40 -11.99 8.92
C MET A 284 -4.80 -11.59 8.45
N LYS A 285 -5.85 -12.35 8.78
CA LYS A 285 -7.24 -11.99 8.47
C LYS A 285 -7.71 -10.70 9.13
N ILE A 286 -7.06 -10.29 10.22
CA ILE A 286 -7.39 -9.03 10.91
C ILE A 286 -6.70 -7.84 10.23
N GLU A 287 -5.42 -7.94 9.93
CA GLU A 287 -4.64 -6.76 9.59
C GLU A 287 -3.84 -6.84 8.29
N GLU A 288 -3.75 -8.00 7.62
CA GLU A 288 -2.98 -8.06 6.38
C GLU A 288 -3.77 -7.52 5.18
N PRO A 289 -3.22 -6.53 4.44
CA PRO A 289 -3.89 -5.94 3.28
C PRO A 289 -4.24 -6.94 2.17
N PHE A 290 -3.48 -8.01 2.00
CA PHE A 290 -3.75 -9.03 0.99
C PHE A 290 -5.07 -9.77 1.24
N GLU A 291 -5.48 -9.94 2.49
CA GLU A 291 -6.78 -10.51 2.86
C GLU A 291 -7.96 -9.60 2.47
N TYR A 292 -7.70 -8.32 2.25
CA TYR A 292 -8.68 -7.30 1.83
C TYR A 292 -8.63 -6.99 0.32
N ARG A 293 -7.81 -7.68 -0.48
CA ARG A 293 -7.56 -7.34 -1.88
C ARG A 293 -8.80 -7.23 -2.76
N ASP A 294 -9.85 -7.97 -2.46
CA ASP A 294 -11.11 -7.90 -3.20
C ASP A 294 -11.89 -6.59 -2.95
N ARG A 295 -11.61 -5.89 -1.84
CA ARG A 295 -12.15 -4.56 -1.54
C ARG A 295 -11.31 -3.44 -2.16
N LEU A 296 -10.04 -3.70 -2.43
CA LEU A 296 -9.04 -2.73 -2.86
C LEU A 296 -9.06 -2.55 -4.39
N THR A 297 -10.21 -2.16 -4.93
CA THR A 297 -10.42 -2.00 -6.39
C THR A 297 -10.03 -0.62 -6.92
N LEU A 298 -9.77 0.34 -6.03
CA LEU A 298 -9.39 1.72 -6.36
C LEU A 298 -7.98 1.77 -7.01
N PRO A 299 -7.66 2.84 -7.76
CA PRO A 299 -6.32 3.06 -8.31
C PRO A 299 -5.24 3.05 -7.22
N LYS A 300 -4.13 2.39 -7.51
CA LYS A 300 -3.00 2.26 -6.59
C LYS A 300 -1.66 2.38 -7.30
N LEU A 301 -0.73 3.10 -6.69
CA LEU A 301 0.67 3.19 -7.06
C LEU A 301 1.52 2.65 -5.91
N ILE A 302 2.19 1.51 -6.12
CA ILE A 302 3.06 0.88 -5.13
C ILE A 302 4.48 1.35 -5.39
N ILE A 303 5.08 2.09 -4.44
CA ILE A 303 6.42 2.65 -4.57
C ILE A 303 7.37 1.84 -3.71
N ASN A 304 8.34 1.14 -4.32
CA ASN A 304 9.29 0.29 -3.64
C ASN A 304 10.73 0.71 -3.93
N ALA A 305 11.63 0.38 -3.01
CA ALA A 305 13.07 0.58 -3.18
C ALA A 305 13.73 -0.67 -3.77
N SER A 306 14.62 -0.52 -4.75
CA SER A 306 15.31 -1.66 -5.35
C SER A 306 16.37 -2.29 -4.43
N GLY A 307 16.84 -1.55 -3.44
CA GLY A 307 17.85 -1.97 -2.46
C GLY A 307 17.33 -1.97 -1.01
N ASP A 308 16.02 -2.23 -0.82
CA ASP A 308 15.37 -2.27 0.50
C ASP A 308 16.00 -3.35 1.40
N GLN A 309 16.25 -2.99 2.65
CA GLN A 309 16.82 -3.93 3.63
C GLN A 309 15.76 -4.80 4.34
N PHE A 310 14.49 -4.45 4.23
CA PHE A 310 13.37 -5.23 4.77
C PHE A 310 12.83 -6.23 3.74
N PHE A 311 12.68 -5.80 2.49
CA PHE A 311 11.96 -6.55 1.46
C PHE A 311 12.85 -6.82 0.24
N LEU A 312 12.77 -8.04 -0.27
CA LEU A 312 13.49 -8.39 -1.50
C LEU A 312 12.89 -7.63 -2.69
N PRO A 313 13.72 -7.24 -3.67
CA PRO A 313 13.22 -6.46 -4.82
C PRO A 313 12.19 -7.20 -5.69
N ASP A 314 12.14 -8.54 -5.63
CA ASP A 314 11.19 -9.36 -6.38
C ASP A 314 9.98 -9.83 -5.53
N SER A 315 9.69 -9.18 -4.40
CA SER A 315 8.58 -9.56 -3.50
C SER A 315 7.20 -9.32 -4.11
N SER A 316 7.04 -8.35 -5.01
CA SER A 316 5.76 -8.08 -5.67
C SER A 316 5.21 -9.28 -6.45
N ARG A 317 6.02 -10.27 -6.78
CA ARG A 317 5.61 -11.53 -7.42
C ARG A 317 4.57 -12.33 -6.61
N PHE A 318 4.46 -12.09 -5.29
CA PHE A 318 3.56 -12.82 -4.41
C PHE A 318 2.17 -12.20 -4.27
N TYR A 319 1.96 -10.99 -4.80
CA TYR A 319 0.72 -10.29 -4.59
C TYR A 319 0.25 -9.44 -5.78
N PHE A 320 1.17 -8.90 -6.60
CA PHE A 320 0.82 -7.86 -7.57
C PHE A 320 -0.26 -8.32 -8.56
N ASP A 321 -0.15 -9.54 -9.09
CA ASP A 321 -1.10 -10.04 -10.08
C ASP A 321 -2.51 -10.25 -9.50
N GLU A 322 -2.60 -10.57 -8.20
CA GLU A 322 -3.89 -10.80 -7.52
C GLU A 322 -4.59 -9.51 -7.07
N LEU A 323 -3.91 -8.36 -7.08
CA LEU A 323 -4.55 -7.08 -6.75
C LEU A 323 -5.59 -6.72 -7.80
N ARG A 324 -6.74 -6.20 -7.35
CA ARG A 324 -7.87 -5.81 -8.21
C ARG A 324 -7.79 -4.36 -8.64
N GLY A 325 -8.45 -4.05 -9.77
CA GLY A 325 -8.53 -2.70 -10.31
C GLY A 325 -7.23 -2.17 -10.88
N GLU A 326 -7.16 -0.85 -11.08
CA GLU A 326 -5.98 -0.18 -11.60
C GLU A 326 -4.82 -0.26 -10.60
N LYS A 327 -3.67 -0.73 -11.08
CA LYS A 327 -2.48 -0.94 -10.25
C LYS A 327 -1.21 -0.64 -11.02
N HIS A 328 -0.32 0.09 -10.38
CA HIS A 328 0.99 0.43 -10.89
C HIS A 328 2.04 0.13 -9.84
N VAL A 329 3.26 -0.19 -10.27
CA VAL A 329 4.41 -0.36 -9.41
C VAL A 329 5.56 0.53 -9.87
N ARG A 330 6.30 1.05 -8.93
CA ARG A 330 7.53 1.83 -9.13
C ARG A 330 8.62 1.26 -8.23
N TYR A 331 9.62 0.59 -8.80
CA TYR A 331 10.87 0.29 -8.11
C TYR A 331 11.84 1.45 -8.34
N VAL A 332 12.23 2.12 -7.26
CA VAL A 332 13.17 3.25 -7.29
C VAL A 332 14.59 2.68 -7.23
N PRO A 333 15.41 2.85 -8.29
CA PRO A 333 16.74 2.26 -8.34
C PRO A 333 17.69 2.91 -7.34
N ASN A 334 18.64 2.13 -6.84
CA ASN A 334 19.71 2.61 -5.95
C ASN A 334 19.24 3.32 -4.68
N THR A 335 18.08 2.91 -4.16
CA THR A 335 17.56 3.42 -2.89
C THR A 335 17.40 2.30 -1.87
N ASN A 336 17.45 2.65 -0.61
CA ASN A 336 17.10 1.81 0.54
C ASN A 336 15.65 2.08 0.98
N HIS A 337 15.27 1.50 2.12
CA HIS A 337 13.93 1.66 2.71
C HIS A 337 13.51 3.13 2.95
N GLY A 338 14.46 4.04 3.11
CA GLY A 338 14.19 5.46 3.35
C GLY A 338 13.77 6.24 2.10
N LEU A 339 14.08 5.74 0.89
CA LEU A 339 13.86 6.43 -0.39
C LEU A 339 14.52 7.82 -0.47
N GLU A 340 15.50 8.11 0.39
CA GLU A 340 16.15 9.42 0.40
C GLU A 340 16.92 9.67 -0.89
N LYS A 341 17.01 10.96 -1.28
CA LYS A 341 17.74 11.42 -2.47
C LYS A 341 17.27 10.75 -3.76
N SER A 342 15.96 10.51 -3.87
CA SER A 342 15.34 9.91 -5.05
C SER A 342 14.14 10.74 -5.53
N ASP A 343 13.57 10.33 -6.66
CA ASP A 343 12.37 10.93 -7.26
C ASP A 343 11.05 10.25 -6.83
N ALA A 344 11.05 9.57 -5.70
CA ALA A 344 9.86 8.87 -5.19
C ALA A 344 8.71 9.83 -4.88
N ILE A 345 9.02 10.98 -4.26
CA ILE A 345 8.01 12.02 -3.94
C ILE A 345 7.48 12.65 -5.23
N GLU A 346 8.33 12.92 -6.21
CA GLU A 346 7.92 13.44 -7.52
C GLU A 346 6.96 12.49 -8.23
N THR A 347 7.22 11.18 -8.17
CA THR A 347 6.34 10.14 -8.70
C THR A 347 4.99 10.10 -7.95
N LEU A 348 5.01 10.22 -6.62
CA LEU A 348 3.79 10.33 -5.80
C LEU A 348 2.96 11.57 -6.19
N GLU A 349 3.60 12.74 -6.33
CA GLU A 349 2.92 13.98 -6.72
C GLU A 349 2.33 13.88 -8.14
N ALA A 350 3.05 13.30 -9.09
CA ALA A 350 2.53 13.05 -10.44
C ALA A 350 1.30 12.14 -10.44
N PHE A 351 1.32 11.07 -9.67
CA PHE A 351 0.18 10.19 -9.48
C PHE A 351 -1.00 10.91 -8.82
N TYR A 352 -0.75 11.63 -7.73
CA TYR A 352 -1.77 12.41 -7.03
C TYR A 352 -2.44 13.45 -7.95
N ALA A 353 -1.64 14.24 -8.66
CA ALA A 353 -2.15 15.21 -9.62
C ALA A 353 -3.02 14.55 -10.70
N SER A 354 -2.66 13.34 -11.17
CA SER A 354 -3.47 12.61 -12.16
C SER A 354 -4.85 12.22 -11.60
N ILE A 355 -4.92 11.84 -10.31
CA ILE A 355 -6.20 11.52 -9.65
C ILE A 355 -7.06 12.78 -9.49
N VAL A 356 -6.48 13.89 -9.01
CA VAL A 356 -7.19 15.17 -8.82
C VAL A 356 -7.77 15.68 -10.13
N ASN A 357 -7.00 15.61 -11.20
CA ASN A 357 -7.38 16.12 -12.53
C ASN A 357 -8.27 15.13 -13.32
N GLY A 358 -8.56 13.93 -12.78
CA GLY A 358 -9.29 12.89 -13.50
C GLY A 358 -8.56 12.41 -14.76
N ALA A 359 -7.24 12.63 -14.84
CA ALA A 359 -6.43 12.23 -15.98
C ALA A 359 -6.30 10.70 -16.04
N LYS A 360 -6.40 10.15 -17.24
CA LYS A 360 -6.14 8.73 -17.46
C LYS A 360 -4.65 8.46 -17.27
N ARG A 361 -4.33 7.46 -16.44
CA ARG A 361 -2.95 7.01 -16.27
C ARG A 361 -2.56 6.03 -17.38
N PRO A 362 -1.26 5.97 -17.73
CA PRO A 362 -0.80 5.14 -18.83
C PRO A 362 -1.02 3.64 -18.55
N GLU A 363 -1.37 2.90 -19.59
CA GLU A 363 -1.58 1.46 -19.54
C GLU A 363 -0.43 0.73 -20.25
N PHE A 364 0.17 -0.21 -19.57
CA PHE A 364 1.12 -1.16 -20.14
C PHE A 364 1.05 -2.49 -19.39
N THR A 365 1.56 -3.53 -20.03
CA THR A 365 1.65 -4.87 -19.47
C THR A 365 3.06 -5.38 -19.61
N TRP A 366 3.44 -6.34 -18.78
CA TRP A 366 4.70 -7.08 -18.93
C TRP A 366 4.50 -8.57 -18.72
N THR A 367 5.40 -9.33 -19.30
CA THR A 367 5.49 -10.77 -19.12
C THR A 367 6.93 -11.18 -18.86
N PHE A 368 7.12 -12.13 -17.96
CA PHE A 368 8.39 -12.81 -17.75
C PHE A 368 8.47 -13.97 -18.73
N GLU A 369 9.28 -13.80 -19.78
CA GLU A 369 9.45 -14.80 -20.82
C GLU A 369 10.23 -16.02 -20.33
N LYS A 370 10.05 -17.17 -21.01
CA LYS A 370 10.72 -18.43 -20.63
C LYS A 370 12.25 -18.37 -20.78
N ASP A 371 12.75 -17.54 -21.68
CA ASP A 371 14.18 -17.32 -21.92
C ASP A 371 14.83 -16.36 -20.91
N GLY A 372 14.08 -15.91 -19.91
CA GLY A 372 14.58 -15.00 -18.88
C GLY A 372 14.32 -13.51 -19.17
N ALA A 373 13.82 -13.13 -20.34
CA ALA A 373 13.57 -11.72 -20.67
C ALA A 373 12.32 -11.15 -19.98
N ILE A 374 12.26 -9.81 -19.85
CA ILE A 374 11.04 -9.08 -19.56
C ILE A 374 10.55 -8.46 -20.88
N LYS A 375 9.37 -8.87 -21.33
CA LYS A 375 8.69 -8.23 -22.46
C LYS A 375 7.69 -7.23 -21.94
N VAL A 376 7.73 -6.01 -22.45
CA VAL A 376 6.81 -4.91 -22.14
C VAL A 376 6.02 -4.55 -23.39
N VAL A 377 4.70 -4.39 -23.23
CA VAL A 377 3.81 -3.89 -24.27
C VAL A 377 3.05 -2.69 -23.69
N ALA A 378 3.27 -1.51 -24.22
CA ALA A 378 2.60 -0.29 -23.80
C ALA A 378 1.44 0.06 -24.72
N LYS A 379 0.30 0.43 -24.14
CA LYS A 379 -0.84 0.98 -24.89
C LYS A 379 -0.62 2.46 -25.17
N ASP A 380 -0.12 3.17 -24.16
CA ASP A 380 0.25 4.57 -24.24
C ASP A 380 1.76 4.68 -24.46
N ARG A 381 2.20 5.60 -25.33
CA ARG A 381 3.62 5.73 -25.70
C ARG A 381 4.40 6.42 -24.56
N PRO A 382 5.43 5.77 -23.99
CA PRO A 382 6.34 6.42 -23.04
C PRO A 382 7.34 7.33 -23.77
N ASP A 383 7.85 8.36 -23.06
CA ASP A 383 8.92 9.23 -23.54
C ASP A 383 10.27 8.50 -23.49
N SER A 384 10.47 7.64 -22.48
CA SER A 384 11.67 6.81 -22.39
C SER A 384 11.36 5.43 -21.80
N VAL A 385 12.15 4.43 -22.21
CA VAL A 385 12.12 3.09 -21.66
C VAL A 385 13.55 2.66 -21.34
N LEU A 386 13.81 2.36 -20.07
CA LEU A 386 15.12 1.96 -19.56
C LEU A 386 15.04 0.56 -18.97
N VAL A 387 16.10 -0.24 -19.13
CA VAL A 387 16.32 -1.40 -18.26
C VAL A 387 17.32 -0.99 -17.18
N TRP A 388 16.97 -1.26 -15.92
CA TRP A 388 17.84 -1.15 -14.76
C TRP A 388 18.28 -2.53 -14.33
N GLN A 389 19.58 -2.73 -14.05
CA GLN A 389 20.10 -4.02 -13.62
C GLN A 389 21.26 -3.87 -12.62
N ALA A 390 21.34 -4.80 -11.68
CA ALA A 390 22.43 -4.94 -10.74
C ALA A 390 22.81 -6.41 -10.56
N THR A 391 24.10 -6.72 -10.49
CA THR A 391 24.62 -8.09 -10.28
C THR A 391 25.30 -8.17 -8.93
N ASN A 392 24.97 -9.20 -8.17
CA ASN A 392 25.73 -9.63 -7.00
C ASN A 392 26.33 -11.03 -7.26
N PRO A 393 27.66 -11.14 -7.42
CA PRO A 393 28.31 -12.42 -7.73
C PRO A 393 28.38 -13.38 -6.54
N ASP A 394 28.15 -12.89 -5.32
CA ASP A 394 28.40 -13.67 -4.10
C ASP A 394 27.13 -14.14 -3.39
N ALA A 395 26.01 -13.39 -3.54
CA ALA A 395 24.76 -13.72 -2.86
C ALA A 395 23.55 -13.21 -3.64
N ARG A 396 22.37 -13.82 -3.41
CA ARG A 396 21.06 -13.33 -3.88
C ARG A 396 20.58 -12.18 -2.98
N ASN A 397 21.38 -11.13 -2.87
CA ASN A 397 21.18 -10.02 -1.96
C ASN A 397 21.48 -8.71 -2.66
N PHE A 398 20.45 -7.89 -2.90
CA PHE A 398 20.53 -6.64 -3.65
C PHE A 398 20.31 -5.41 -2.77
N ARG A 399 20.42 -5.56 -1.45
CA ARG A 399 20.30 -4.45 -0.50
C ARG A 399 21.36 -3.39 -0.79
N LEU A 400 20.98 -2.13 -0.65
CA LEU A 400 21.86 -1.00 -0.92
C LEU A 400 23.11 -1.01 -0.02
N ASP A 401 22.97 -1.45 1.24
CA ASP A 401 24.06 -1.59 2.20
C ASP A 401 25.03 -2.75 1.88
N VAL A 402 24.65 -3.64 0.95
CA VAL A 402 25.47 -4.78 0.52
C VAL A 402 26.15 -4.54 -0.82
N ILE A 403 25.41 -4.08 -1.82
CA ILE A 403 25.95 -3.90 -3.17
C ILE A 403 26.22 -2.45 -3.54
N GLY A 404 25.90 -1.49 -2.66
CA GLY A 404 25.96 -0.07 -2.98
C GLY A 404 24.98 0.33 -4.10
N PRO A 405 25.16 1.49 -4.74
CA PRO A 405 24.30 1.94 -5.84
C PRO A 405 24.67 1.25 -7.17
N ALA A 406 24.59 -0.08 -7.19
CA ALA A 406 25.05 -0.93 -8.29
C ALA A 406 24.08 -1.04 -9.47
N TYR A 407 22.83 -0.58 -9.33
CA TYR A 407 21.90 -0.57 -10.45
C TYR A 407 22.34 0.43 -11.51
N ALA A 408 22.65 -0.07 -12.70
CA ALA A 408 22.96 0.73 -13.88
C ALA A 408 21.80 0.64 -14.88
N SER A 409 21.54 1.73 -15.60
CA SER A 409 20.50 1.77 -16.61
C SER A 409 21.05 1.81 -18.03
N SER A 410 20.28 1.27 -18.96
CA SER A 410 20.49 1.46 -20.40
C SER A 410 19.14 1.61 -21.11
N ALA A 411 19.14 2.40 -22.20
CA ALA A 411 17.94 2.59 -23.00
C ALA A 411 17.57 1.30 -23.75
N LEU A 412 16.28 0.97 -23.77
CA LEU A 412 15.74 -0.13 -24.56
C LEU A 412 15.26 0.39 -25.92
N THR A 413 15.75 -0.21 -26.98
CA THR A 413 15.24 0.02 -28.34
C THR A 413 13.95 -0.77 -28.52
N PRO A 414 12.87 -0.19 -29.14
CA PRO A 414 11.68 -0.92 -29.44
C PRO A 414 11.97 -2.13 -30.33
N SER A 415 11.41 -3.29 -29.98
CA SER A 415 11.48 -4.53 -30.75
C SER A 415 10.27 -4.75 -31.67
N GLY A 416 9.30 -3.82 -31.64
CA GLY A 416 8.10 -3.80 -32.43
C GLY A 416 7.22 -2.60 -32.03
N PRO A 417 6.01 -2.44 -32.60
CA PRO A 417 5.11 -1.36 -32.23
C PRO A 417 4.84 -1.39 -30.71
N ASN A 418 5.22 -0.31 -30.03
CA ASN A 418 5.03 -0.15 -28.57
C ASN A 418 5.48 -1.37 -27.73
N THR A 419 6.49 -2.08 -28.20
CA THR A 419 6.99 -3.31 -27.55
C THR A 419 8.47 -3.22 -27.30
N TRP A 420 8.92 -3.55 -26.08
CA TRP A 420 10.32 -3.61 -25.67
C TRP A 420 10.60 -4.95 -25.02
N ILE A 421 11.83 -5.44 -25.18
CA ILE A 421 12.29 -6.70 -24.60
C ILE A 421 13.62 -6.45 -23.89
N ALA A 422 13.61 -6.54 -22.57
CA ALA A 422 14.83 -6.51 -21.77
C ALA A 422 15.38 -7.92 -21.63
N ARG A 423 16.50 -8.20 -22.31
CA ARG A 423 17.23 -9.49 -22.23
C ARG A 423 18.47 -9.32 -21.38
N VAL A 424 18.41 -9.83 -20.16
CA VAL A 424 19.53 -9.85 -19.23
C VAL A 424 19.90 -11.32 -18.98
N PRO A 425 21.06 -11.78 -19.51
CA PRO A 425 21.47 -13.16 -19.31
C PRO A 425 21.83 -13.41 -17.83
N PRO A 426 21.66 -14.63 -17.33
CA PRO A 426 22.20 -14.99 -16.03
C PRO A 426 23.72 -14.71 -15.99
N PRO A 427 24.23 -14.18 -14.86
CA PRO A 427 25.66 -13.92 -14.71
C PRO A 427 26.42 -15.26 -14.62
N ALA A 428 27.72 -15.23 -14.90
CA ALA A 428 28.58 -16.40 -14.75
C ALA A 428 28.65 -16.92 -13.30
N LYS A 429 28.45 -16.03 -12.32
CA LYS A 429 28.39 -16.33 -10.89
C LYS A 429 27.38 -15.42 -10.21
N GLY A 430 26.61 -15.96 -9.26
CA GLY A 430 25.65 -15.19 -8.45
C GLY A 430 24.33 -14.90 -9.16
N TRP A 431 23.78 -13.73 -8.95
CA TRP A 431 22.45 -13.31 -9.42
C TRP A 431 22.45 -11.90 -9.97
N THR A 432 21.58 -11.65 -10.95
CA THR A 432 21.28 -10.31 -11.47
C THR A 432 19.81 -10.01 -11.24
N ALA A 433 19.50 -8.89 -10.59
CA ALA A 433 18.17 -8.32 -10.50
C ALA A 433 18.00 -7.23 -11.56
N PHE A 434 16.85 -7.21 -12.25
CA PHE A 434 16.59 -6.19 -13.26
C PHE A 434 15.09 -5.93 -13.43
N PHE A 435 14.75 -4.74 -13.92
CA PHE A 435 13.39 -4.32 -14.23
C PHE A 435 13.39 -3.26 -15.34
N VAL A 436 12.23 -3.02 -15.93
CA VAL A 436 12.06 -1.99 -16.97
C VAL A 436 11.34 -0.79 -16.37
N GLU A 437 11.88 0.40 -16.58
CA GLU A 437 11.28 1.69 -16.21
C GLU A 437 10.71 2.35 -17.46
N LEU A 438 9.48 2.86 -17.34
CA LEU A 438 8.80 3.65 -18.35
C LEU A 438 8.50 5.04 -17.78
N THR A 439 8.87 6.08 -18.50
CA THR A 439 8.58 7.47 -18.14
C THR A 439 7.51 8.04 -19.05
N TYR A 440 6.46 8.61 -18.44
CA TYR A 440 5.33 9.18 -19.16
C TYR A 440 5.17 10.66 -18.83
N PRO A 441 4.90 11.53 -19.83
CA PRO A 441 4.57 12.92 -19.58
C PRO A 441 3.20 13.01 -18.92
N THR A 442 3.04 13.94 -17.98
CA THR A 442 1.77 14.17 -17.28
C THR A 442 1.11 15.50 -17.66
N GLY A 443 1.84 16.37 -18.35
CA GLY A 443 1.43 17.77 -18.53
C GLY A 443 1.55 18.61 -17.27
N GLY A 444 1.89 18.01 -16.13
CA GLY A 444 2.18 18.66 -14.86
C GLY A 444 3.69 18.87 -14.62
N ARG A 445 4.04 19.17 -13.36
CA ARG A 445 5.42 19.48 -12.96
C ARG A 445 6.37 18.29 -13.12
N TYR A 446 5.90 17.08 -12.80
CA TYR A 446 6.72 15.87 -12.78
C TYR A 446 6.19 14.82 -13.75
N PRO A 447 7.06 14.06 -14.41
CA PRO A 447 6.65 12.90 -15.18
C PRO A 447 6.19 11.77 -14.25
N LEU A 448 5.31 10.91 -14.76
CA LEU A 448 4.93 9.69 -14.06
C LEU A 448 5.89 8.56 -14.47
N LYS A 449 6.71 8.11 -13.54
CA LYS A 449 7.61 6.97 -13.72
C LYS A 449 6.99 5.72 -13.15
N LEU A 450 6.89 4.69 -13.96
CA LEU A 450 6.36 3.38 -13.60
C LEU A 450 7.37 2.29 -13.97
N THR A 451 7.30 1.13 -13.32
CA THR A 451 8.20 0.02 -13.64
C THR A 451 7.44 -1.29 -13.84
N THR A 452 8.11 -2.27 -14.39
CA THR A 452 7.69 -3.66 -14.23
C THR A 452 8.01 -4.14 -12.82
N ALA A 453 7.51 -5.32 -12.44
CA ALA A 453 8.07 -6.06 -11.33
C ALA A 453 9.56 -6.40 -11.61
N VAL A 454 10.34 -6.57 -10.55
CA VAL A 454 11.75 -6.97 -10.66
C VAL A 454 11.83 -8.46 -10.97
N ARG A 455 12.70 -8.81 -11.89
CA ARG A 455 13.11 -10.19 -12.16
C ARG A 455 14.52 -10.44 -11.66
N VAL A 456 14.76 -11.62 -11.07
CA VAL A 456 16.09 -12.07 -10.65
C VAL A 456 16.47 -13.30 -11.46
N VAL A 457 17.67 -13.30 -12.03
CA VAL A 457 18.21 -14.40 -12.82
C VAL A 457 19.58 -14.86 -12.27
N PRO A 458 19.80 -16.19 -12.13
CA PRO A 458 18.83 -17.27 -12.29
C PRO A 458 17.70 -17.16 -11.23
N ASP A 459 16.48 -17.67 -11.55
CA ASP A 459 15.36 -17.70 -10.59
C ASP A 459 15.51 -18.91 -9.65
N THR A 460 16.56 -18.89 -8.85
CA THR A 460 16.90 -19.95 -7.88
C THR A 460 17.08 -19.33 -6.50
N LEU A 461 16.70 -20.08 -5.48
CA LEU A 461 16.89 -19.71 -4.09
C LEU A 461 18.00 -20.56 -3.47
N PRO A 462 19.06 -19.95 -2.91
CA PRO A 462 20.24 -20.67 -2.44
C PRO A 462 20.03 -21.46 -1.16
N TYR A 463 18.99 -21.16 -0.37
CA TYR A 463 18.79 -21.78 0.93
C TYR A 463 17.46 -22.55 1.02
N PRO A 464 17.35 -23.55 1.93
CA PRO A 464 16.10 -24.26 2.18
C PRO A 464 15.04 -23.35 2.82
N ALA A 465 13.81 -23.84 2.90
CA ALA A 465 12.73 -23.20 3.61
C ALA A 465 13.03 -23.09 5.11
N TYR A 466 12.50 -22.03 5.75
CA TYR A 466 12.56 -21.89 7.20
C TYR A 466 11.82 -23.03 7.89
N VAL A 467 12.44 -23.58 8.92
CA VAL A 467 11.81 -24.60 9.77
C VAL A 467 11.44 -23.95 11.10
N SER A 468 10.15 -23.79 11.34
CA SER A 468 9.63 -23.24 12.59
C SER A 468 9.97 -24.16 13.77
N LYS A 469 10.37 -23.57 14.88
CA LYS A 469 10.62 -24.28 16.17
C LYS A 469 9.32 -24.74 16.85
N ARG A 470 8.14 -24.34 16.33
CA ARG A 470 6.81 -24.70 16.86
C ARG A 470 6.13 -25.81 16.07
N ARG A 471 6.77 -26.37 15.08
CA ARG A 471 6.32 -27.52 14.30
C ARG A 471 6.81 -28.83 14.87
#